data_1c154b1a1b198b975b84a29dd8554349
#
_entry.id   1c154b1a1b198b975b84a29dd8554349
#
_cell.length_a   1.000
_cell.length_b   1.000
_cell.length_c   1.000
_cell.angle_alpha   90.00
_cell.angle_beta   90.00
_cell.angle_gamma   90.00
#
_symmetry.space_group_name_H-M   'P 1'
#
loop_
_entity.id
_entity.type
_entity.pdbx_description
1 polymer ?
#
loop_
_entity_poly.entity_id
_entity_poly.type
_entity_poly.pdbx_seq_one_letter_code
_entity_poly.pdbx_strand_id
1 'polypeptide(L)'
;MVRKGNPMGICGIEDLKRCRYVNRQRGAGTRILLDYLLKKEQISPEEISGYDCEATTHMAVAAQVASGGADAGMGVFSAAKAMGLDFLPVGDESYDFALYQEDLELPLVKCFLQILKSERFHEKLRELGGYSWEEAGQIVRIDSRSMK
;
A
#
# COMPACT_ATOMS: atom_id res chain seq x y z
N MET A 1 1.51 9.19 3.05
CA MET A 1 2.58 9.99 2.42
C MET A 1 2.19 11.45 2.54
N VAL A 2 3.13 12.27 2.98
CA VAL A 2 2.95 13.72 3.14
C VAL A 2 4.19 14.44 2.59
N ARG A 3 4.07 15.73 2.29
CA ARG A 3 5.22 16.52 1.83
C ARG A 3 6.36 16.50 2.86
N LYS A 4 7.58 16.63 2.37
CA LYS A 4 8.80 16.69 3.20
C LYS A 4 8.67 17.71 4.33
N GLY A 5 9.00 17.30 5.54
CA GLY A 5 8.86 18.10 6.76
C GLY A 5 7.42 18.17 7.31
N ASN A 6 6.48 17.45 6.69
CA ASN A 6 5.08 17.38 7.14
C ASN A 6 4.47 18.77 7.50
N PRO A 7 4.42 19.70 6.56
CA PRO A 7 4.06 21.10 6.86
C PRO A 7 2.64 21.28 7.40
N MET A 8 1.75 20.30 7.17
CA MET A 8 0.39 20.29 7.70
C MET A 8 0.28 19.65 9.08
N GLY A 9 1.37 19.08 9.62
CA GLY A 9 1.39 18.38 10.92
C GLY A 9 0.41 17.21 10.97
N ILE A 10 0.30 16.44 9.89
CA ILE A 10 -0.60 15.28 9.80
C ILE A 10 -0.02 14.16 10.63
N CYS A 11 -0.77 13.65 11.59
CA CYS A 11 -0.36 12.55 12.48
C CYS A 11 -1.26 11.32 12.36
N GLY A 12 -2.48 11.48 11.85
CA GLY A 12 -3.47 10.40 11.76
C GLY A 12 -4.55 10.65 10.72
N ILE A 13 -5.51 9.74 10.70
CA ILE A 13 -6.63 9.77 9.74
C ILE A 13 -7.55 10.97 9.97
N GLU A 14 -7.74 11.40 11.23
CA GLU A 14 -8.56 12.56 11.57
C GLU A 14 -8.04 13.86 10.94
N ASP A 15 -6.73 13.97 10.77
CA ASP A 15 -6.09 15.15 10.19
C ASP A 15 -6.39 15.32 8.70
N LEU A 16 -6.90 14.28 8.02
CA LEU A 16 -7.29 14.35 6.62
C LEU A 16 -8.44 15.34 6.38
N LYS A 17 -9.26 15.63 7.39
CA LYS A 17 -10.34 16.62 7.30
C LYS A 17 -9.85 18.05 7.02
N ARG A 18 -8.60 18.35 7.37
CA ARG A 18 -8.02 19.71 7.27
C ARG A 18 -6.97 19.86 6.17
N CYS A 19 -6.83 18.86 5.30
CA CYS A 19 -5.86 18.87 4.22
C CYS A 19 -6.49 18.43 2.89
N ARG A 20 -5.82 18.75 1.77
CA ARG A 20 -6.21 18.24 0.47
C ARG A 20 -5.64 16.83 0.32
N TYR A 21 -6.50 15.89 0.07
CA TYR A 21 -6.16 14.49 -0.07
C TYR A 21 -6.23 14.03 -1.52
N VAL A 22 -5.36 13.10 -1.91
CA VAL A 22 -5.46 12.34 -3.15
C VAL A 22 -5.62 10.86 -2.83
N ASN A 23 -6.63 10.24 -3.41
CA ASN A 23 -7.01 8.87 -3.16
C ASN A 23 -6.47 7.91 -4.23
N ARG A 24 -6.50 6.63 -3.91
CA ARG A 24 -6.38 5.57 -4.91
C ARG A 24 -7.74 5.33 -5.57
N GLN A 25 -7.72 4.82 -6.80
CA GLN A 25 -8.94 4.44 -7.51
C GLN A 25 -9.77 3.43 -6.71
N ARG A 26 -11.07 3.42 -6.95
CA ARG A 26 -12.00 2.45 -6.37
C ARG A 26 -11.54 1.02 -6.67
N GLY A 27 -11.65 0.13 -5.68
CA GLY A 27 -11.20 -1.26 -5.76
C GLY A 27 -9.71 -1.49 -5.43
N ALA A 28 -8.90 -0.45 -5.24
CA ALA A 28 -7.54 -0.62 -4.72
C ALA A 28 -7.57 -0.97 -3.23
N GLY A 29 -6.73 -1.92 -2.79
CA GLY A 29 -6.60 -2.32 -1.37
C GLY A 29 -6.38 -1.13 -0.44
N THR A 30 -5.48 -0.22 -0.82
CA THR A 30 -5.22 1.04 -0.08
C THR A 30 -6.46 1.93 0.08
N ARG A 31 -7.37 1.95 -0.93
CA ARG A 31 -8.63 2.67 -0.83
C ARG A 31 -9.58 1.97 0.13
N ILE A 32 -9.65 0.64 0.07
CA ILE A 32 -10.47 -0.16 1.00
C ILE A 32 -9.99 0.03 2.44
N LEU A 33 -8.67 0.06 2.65
CA LEU A 33 -8.08 0.34 3.97
C LEU A 33 -8.46 1.74 4.47
N LEU A 34 -8.37 2.78 3.61
CA LEU A 34 -8.80 4.12 3.98
C LEU A 34 -10.28 4.15 4.40
N ASP A 35 -11.15 3.57 3.59
CA ASP A 35 -12.59 3.54 3.85
C ASP A 35 -12.92 2.83 5.17
N TYR A 36 -12.20 1.74 5.47
CA TYR A 36 -12.29 1.04 6.75
C TYR A 36 -11.87 1.94 7.93
N LEU A 37 -10.75 2.65 7.80
CA LEU A 37 -10.22 3.53 8.84
C LEU A 37 -11.14 4.74 9.07
N LEU A 38 -11.64 5.37 8.02
CA LEU A 38 -12.60 6.46 8.12
C LEU A 38 -13.86 6.00 8.87
N LYS A 39 -14.38 4.81 8.52
CA LYS A 39 -15.53 4.23 9.22
C LYS A 39 -15.26 3.97 10.70
N LYS A 40 -14.06 3.46 11.03
CA LYS A 40 -13.64 3.20 12.41
C LYS A 40 -13.59 4.49 13.24
N GLU A 41 -13.09 5.56 12.66
CA GLU A 41 -13.00 6.89 13.30
C GLU A 41 -14.31 7.71 13.15
N GLN A 42 -15.37 7.12 12.57
CA GLN A 42 -16.67 7.77 12.34
C GLN A 42 -16.57 9.05 11.50
N ILE A 43 -15.65 9.06 10.53
CA ILE A 43 -15.43 10.16 9.60
C ILE A 43 -16.18 9.86 8.32
N SER A 44 -17.02 10.81 7.86
CA SER A 44 -17.67 10.70 6.56
C SER A 44 -16.70 11.04 5.43
N PRO A 45 -16.73 10.29 4.30
CA PRO A 45 -15.92 10.61 3.13
C PRO A 45 -16.07 12.05 2.63
N GLU A 46 -17.25 12.64 2.77
CA GLU A 46 -17.55 14.01 2.37
C GLU A 46 -16.80 15.06 3.19
N GLU A 47 -16.31 14.69 4.39
CA GLU A 47 -15.47 15.56 5.21
C GLU A 47 -14.02 15.67 4.70
N ILE A 48 -13.62 14.78 3.77
CA ILE A 48 -12.25 14.73 3.25
C ILE A 48 -12.18 15.48 1.90
N SER A 49 -11.55 16.62 1.90
CA SER A 49 -11.32 17.38 0.65
C SER A 49 -10.42 16.58 -0.29
N GLY A 50 -10.90 16.26 -1.49
CA GLY A 50 -10.19 15.46 -2.48
C GLY A 50 -10.37 13.94 -2.33
N TYR A 51 -11.32 13.47 -1.52
CA TYR A 51 -11.64 12.05 -1.43
C TYR A 51 -11.96 11.40 -2.79
N ASP A 52 -12.59 12.14 -3.70
CA ASP A 52 -12.92 11.70 -5.07
C ASP A 52 -11.82 12.01 -6.10
N CYS A 53 -10.71 12.67 -5.69
CA CYS A 53 -9.55 12.86 -6.54
C CYS A 53 -8.76 11.54 -6.60
N GLU A 54 -8.88 10.80 -7.68
CA GLU A 54 -8.33 9.46 -7.81
C GLU A 54 -7.01 9.42 -8.60
N ALA A 55 -6.09 8.59 -8.13
CA ALA A 55 -4.86 8.23 -8.84
C ALA A 55 -4.73 6.71 -8.95
N THR A 56 -4.29 6.22 -10.12
CA THR A 56 -4.30 4.80 -10.45
C THR A 56 -3.10 4.01 -9.89
N THR A 57 -2.03 4.68 -9.47
CA THR A 57 -0.82 4.03 -8.93
C THR A 57 -0.33 4.72 -7.67
N HIS A 58 0.45 4.02 -6.83
CA HIS A 58 1.09 4.63 -5.67
C HIS A 58 2.05 5.76 -6.06
N MET A 59 2.74 5.62 -7.20
CA MET A 59 3.62 6.65 -7.74
C MET A 59 2.84 7.90 -8.19
N ALA A 60 1.65 7.74 -8.78
CA ALA A 60 0.81 8.87 -9.16
C ALA A 60 0.29 9.63 -7.93
N VAL A 61 -0.08 8.92 -6.86
CA VAL A 61 -0.41 9.54 -5.56
C VAL A 61 0.81 10.32 -5.02
N ALA A 62 1.98 9.68 -4.99
CA ALA A 62 3.21 10.32 -4.50
C ALA A 62 3.58 11.57 -5.33
N ALA A 63 3.44 11.52 -6.66
CA ALA A 63 3.68 12.65 -7.55
C ALA A 63 2.73 13.83 -7.27
N GLN A 64 1.45 13.57 -7.03
CA GLN A 64 0.47 14.60 -6.65
C GLN A 64 0.85 15.30 -5.34
N VAL A 65 1.29 14.52 -4.33
CA VAL A 65 1.74 15.08 -3.06
C VAL A 65 3.05 15.85 -3.23
N ALA A 66 4.02 15.32 -3.98
CA ALA A 66 5.32 15.96 -4.22
C ALA A 66 5.18 17.30 -4.96
N SER A 67 4.29 17.38 -5.96
CA SER A 67 4.02 18.59 -6.74
C SER A 67 3.18 19.64 -5.99
N GLY A 68 2.62 19.29 -4.82
CA GLY A 68 1.73 20.18 -4.08
C GLY A 68 0.28 20.20 -4.59
N GLY A 69 -0.08 19.29 -5.49
CA GLY A 69 -1.47 19.07 -5.92
C GLY A 69 -2.36 18.54 -4.79
N ALA A 70 -1.77 17.78 -3.88
CA ALA A 70 -2.38 17.33 -2.63
C ALA A 70 -1.41 17.52 -1.46
N ASP A 71 -1.92 17.49 -0.24
CA ASP A 71 -1.13 17.60 0.99
C ASP A 71 -0.82 16.22 1.58
N ALA A 72 -1.71 15.24 1.34
CA ALA A 72 -1.56 13.85 1.77
C ALA A 72 -2.17 12.86 0.76
N GLY A 73 -1.70 11.62 0.82
CA GLY A 73 -2.26 10.48 0.10
C GLY A 73 -1.76 9.15 0.67
N MET A 74 -2.58 8.11 0.64
CA MET A 74 -2.16 6.78 1.06
C MET A 74 -1.42 6.03 -0.06
N GLY A 75 -0.40 5.29 0.33
CA GLY A 75 0.37 4.46 -0.60
C GLY A 75 1.51 3.75 0.12
N VAL A 76 2.39 3.10 -0.62
CA VAL A 76 3.50 2.32 -0.09
C VAL A 76 4.72 3.19 0.20
N PHE A 77 5.55 2.76 1.16
CA PHE A 77 6.76 3.48 1.57
C PHE A 77 7.73 3.72 0.41
N SER A 78 7.90 2.73 -0.47
CA SER A 78 8.83 2.83 -1.61
C SER A 78 8.47 3.97 -2.57
N ALA A 79 7.17 4.26 -2.77
CA ALA A 79 6.72 5.41 -3.58
C ALA A 79 7.01 6.75 -2.87
N ALA A 80 6.79 6.83 -1.56
CA ALA A 80 7.15 8.00 -0.78
C ALA A 80 8.66 8.29 -0.84
N LYS A 81 9.49 7.26 -0.63
CA LYS A 81 10.95 7.33 -0.71
C LYS A 81 11.43 7.81 -2.07
N ALA A 82 10.88 7.25 -3.16
CA ALA A 82 11.25 7.61 -4.53
C ALA A 82 10.95 9.10 -4.85
N MET A 83 9.93 9.68 -4.23
CA MET A 83 9.53 11.08 -4.43
C MET A 83 10.02 12.04 -3.32
N GLY A 84 10.85 11.55 -2.39
CA GLY A 84 11.40 12.37 -1.31
C GLY A 84 10.35 12.88 -0.31
N LEU A 85 9.26 12.15 -0.15
CA LEU A 85 8.17 12.46 0.77
C LEU A 85 8.43 11.86 2.15
N ASP A 86 7.79 12.42 3.17
CA ASP A 86 7.72 11.77 4.48
C ASP A 86 6.59 10.73 4.49
N PHE A 87 6.81 9.67 5.27
CA PHE A 87 5.90 8.53 5.36
C PHE A 87 5.42 8.33 6.80
N LEU A 88 4.12 8.31 6.98
CA LEU A 88 3.47 8.02 8.26
C LEU A 88 2.85 6.61 8.15
N PRO A 89 3.37 5.62 8.89
CA PRO A 89 2.81 4.26 8.86
C PRO A 89 1.35 4.26 9.35
N VAL A 90 0.50 3.54 8.63
CA VAL A 90 -0.93 3.42 8.95
C VAL A 90 -1.30 1.95 9.23
N GLY A 91 -0.62 1.03 8.58
CA GLY A 91 -0.80 -0.41 8.73
C GLY A 91 0.08 -1.17 7.76
N ASP A 92 0.28 -2.45 8.04
CA ASP A 92 1.01 -3.38 7.19
C ASP A 92 0.02 -4.14 6.30
N GLU A 93 0.44 -4.47 5.08
CA GLU A 93 -0.32 -5.29 4.12
C GLU A 93 0.53 -6.50 3.70
N SER A 94 -0.09 -7.68 3.67
CA SER A 94 0.47 -8.86 3.02
C SER A 94 0.23 -8.81 1.51
N TYR A 95 1.23 -9.20 0.73
CA TYR A 95 1.09 -9.38 -0.71
C TYR A 95 1.09 -10.87 -1.03
N ASP A 96 -0.09 -11.45 -1.24
CA ASP A 96 -0.28 -12.87 -1.42
C ASP A 96 -0.54 -13.22 -2.89
N PHE A 97 -0.02 -14.37 -3.33
CA PHE A 97 -0.27 -14.94 -4.65
C PHE A 97 -1.18 -16.15 -4.49
N ALA A 98 -2.35 -16.12 -5.12
CA ALA A 98 -3.25 -17.26 -5.16
C ALA A 98 -2.92 -18.15 -6.36
N LEU A 99 -2.70 -19.45 -6.08
CA LEU A 99 -2.36 -20.48 -7.08
C LEU A 99 -3.22 -21.72 -6.86
N TYR A 100 -3.53 -22.46 -7.93
CA TYR A 100 -4.10 -23.78 -7.77
C TYR A 100 -3.02 -24.76 -7.28
N GLN A 101 -3.42 -25.73 -6.47
CA GLN A 101 -2.47 -26.71 -5.92
C GLN A 101 -1.76 -27.50 -7.02
N GLU A 102 -2.44 -27.83 -8.11
CA GLU A 102 -1.90 -28.53 -9.27
C GLU A 102 -0.81 -27.74 -10.01
N ASP A 103 -0.87 -26.39 -9.96
CA ASP A 103 0.10 -25.52 -10.62
C ASP A 103 1.45 -25.46 -9.89
N LEU A 104 1.51 -25.87 -8.63
CA LEU A 104 2.76 -25.85 -7.84
C LEU A 104 3.86 -26.73 -8.44
N GLU A 105 3.50 -27.73 -9.24
CA GLU A 105 4.45 -28.60 -9.93
C GLU A 105 4.98 -28.04 -11.25
N LEU A 106 4.35 -26.98 -11.77
CA LEU A 106 4.79 -26.34 -13.01
C LEU A 106 6.19 -25.74 -12.88
N PRO A 107 7.08 -25.95 -13.86
CA PRO A 107 8.45 -25.42 -13.81
C PRO A 107 8.52 -23.91 -13.60
N LEU A 108 7.62 -23.13 -14.20
CA LEU A 108 7.55 -21.68 -14.05
C LEU A 108 7.17 -21.28 -12.63
N VAL A 109 6.24 -21.98 -11.99
CA VAL A 109 5.84 -21.70 -10.59
C VAL A 109 6.99 -22.03 -9.64
N LYS A 110 7.68 -23.15 -9.85
CA LYS A 110 8.89 -23.50 -9.08
C LYS A 110 9.98 -22.45 -9.23
N CYS A 111 10.23 -21.97 -10.45
CA CYS A 111 11.19 -20.89 -10.71
C CYS A 111 10.76 -19.59 -9.98
N PHE A 112 9.49 -19.21 -10.07
CA PHE A 112 8.95 -18.05 -9.38
C PHE A 112 9.16 -18.14 -7.86
N LEU A 113 8.84 -19.26 -7.24
CA LEU A 113 9.04 -19.49 -5.80
C LEU A 113 10.53 -19.43 -5.41
N GLN A 114 11.44 -19.92 -6.27
CA GLN A 114 12.87 -19.79 -6.05
C GLN A 114 13.34 -18.34 -6.11
N ILE A 115 12.79 -17.54 -7.05
CA ILE A 115 13.09 -16.10 -7.15
C ILE A 115 12.67 -15.38 -5.86
N LEU A 116 11.47 -15.63 -5.35
CA LEU A 116 10.98 -15.01 -4.10
C LEU A 116 11.90 -15.28 -2.90
N LYS A 117 12.58 -16.44 -2.89
CA LYS A 117 13.51 -16.86 -1.82
C LYS A 117 14.96 -16.45 -2.10
N SER A 118 15.24 -15.82 -3.25
CA SER A 118 16.61 -15.50 -3.64
C SER A 118 17.13 -14.25 -2.92
N GLU A 119 18.43 -14.25 -2.57
CA GLU A 119 19.07 -13.07 -1.97
C GLU A 119 18.97 -11.83 -2.90
N ARG A 120 19.08 -12.02 -4.21
CA ARG A 120 18.92 -10.94 -5.18
C ARG A 120 17.55 -10.25 -5.09
N PHE A 121 16.48 -11.03 -4.85
CA PHE A 121 15.14 -10.48 -4.66
C PHE A 121 15.05 -9.73 -3.33
N HIS A 122 15.59 -10.31 -2.25
CA HIS A 122 15.61 -9.67 -0.93
C HIS A 122 16.41 -8.37 -0.93
N GLU A 123 17.55 -8.33 -1.63
CA GLU A 123 18.33 -7.10 -1.84
C GLU A 123 17.49 -6.01 -2.52
N LYS A 124 16.70 -6.37 -3.55
CA LYS A 124 15.80 -5.41 -4.21
C LYS A 124 14.72 -4.88 -3.29
N LEU A 125 14.12 -5.72 -2.47
CA LEU A 125 13.14 -5.28 -1.48
C LEU A 125 13.79 -4.35 -0.43
N ARG A 126 15.01 -4.65 0.00
CA ARG A 126 15.80 -3.82 0.92
C ARG A 126 16.12 -2.45 0.32
N GLU A 127 16.54 -2.40 -0.95
CA GLU A 127 16.78 -1.15 -1.69
C GLU A 127 15.52 -0.28 -1.80
N LEU A 128 14.38 -0.88 -2.12
CA LEU A 128 13.09 -0.19 -2.18
C LEU A 128 12.68 0.34 -0.80
N GLY A 129 12.85 -0.48 0.24
CA GLY A 129 12.46 -0.20 1.61
C GLY A 129 10.97 -0.37 1.88
N GLY A 130 10.63 -0.61 3.14
CA GLY A 130 9.24 -0.80 3.58
C GLY A 130 8.65 -2.17 3.25
N TYR A 131 9.48 -3.16 2.95
CA TYR A 131 9.08 -4.55 2.73
C TYR A 131 9.78 -5.47 3.72
N SER A 132 9.03 -6.44 4.26
CA SER A 132 9.58 -7.62 4.92
C SER A 132 9.52 -8.81 3.96
N TRP A 133 10.42 -9.77 4.12
CA TRP A 133 10.54 -10.93 3.23
C TRP A 133 10.72 -12.26 3.99
N GLU A 134 10.58 -12.25 5.29
CA GLU A 134 10.78 -13.42 6.15
C GLU A 134 9.85 -14.58 5.76
N GLU A 135 8.66 -14.23 5.26
CA GLU A 135 7.66 -15.20 4.80
C GLU A 135 7.61 -15.34 3.27
N ALA A 136 8.53 -14.68 2.54
CA ALA A 136 8.51 -14.70 1.07
C ALA A 136 8.67 -16.11 0.52
N GLY A 137 7.72 -16.53 -0.32
CA GLY A 137 7.69 -17.87 -0.92
C GLY A 137 7.26 -18.98 0.04
N GLN A 138 6.70 -18.67 1.20
CA GLN A 138 5.97 -19.65 2.00
C GLN A 138 4.66 -20.03 1.28
N ILE A 139 4.28 -21.30 1.41
CA ILE A 139 3.05 -21.84 0.80
C ILE A 139 2.08 -22.16 1.92
N VAL A 140 0.94 -21.46 1.92
CA VAL A 140 -0.17 -21.74 2.84
C VAL A 140 -1.30 -22.38 2.05
N ARG A 141 -1.79 -23.54 2.51
CA ARG A 141 -2.95 -24.19 1.91
C ARG A 141 -4.22 -23.63 2.53
N ILE A 142 -5.14 -23.21 1.68
CA ILE A 142 -6.46 -22.74 2.07
C ILE A 142 -7.46 -23.83 1.67
N ASP A 143 -8.00 -24.53 2.65
CA ASP A 143 -9.08 -25.49 2.42
C ASP A 143 -10.41 -24.74 2.32
N SER A 144 -11.27 -25.17 1.38
CA SER A 144 -12.62 -24.59 1.15
C SER A 144 -13.54 -24.60 2.39
N ARG A 145 -13.13 -25.24 3.49
CA ARG A 145 -13.85 -25.26 4.79
C ARG A 145 -13.52 -24.08 5.69
N SER A 146 -12.47 -23.30 5.39
CA SER A 146 -12.03 -22.16 6.20
C SER A 146 -12.68 -20.82 5.80
N MET A 147 -13.56 -20.85 4.80
CA MET A 147 -14.24 -19.65 4.26
C MET A 147 -15.71 -19.55 4.73
N LYS A 148 -16.00 -19.97 5.98
CA LYS A 148 -17.32 -19.72 6.57
C LYS A 148 -17.27 -18.68 7.66
#